data_10930fa379c858cec91268ab79b38fab
#
_entry.id   10930fa379c858cec91268ab79b38fab
#
_cell.length_a   1.000
_cell.length_b   1.000
_cell.length_c   1.000
_cell.angle_alpha   90.00
_cell.angle_beta   90.00
_cell.angle_gamma   90.00
#
_symmetry.space_group_name_H-M   'P 1'
#
loop_
_entity.id
_entity.type
_entity.pdbx_description
1 polymer ?
#
loop_
_entity_poly.entity_id
_entity_poly.type
_entity_poly.pdbx_seq_one_letter_code
_entity_poly.pdbx_strand_id
1 'polypeptide(L)'
;DGAYSRIFFDKLTPAERGTFDDAPRNGVEALQHEMGLLKLRELKILEKIKEYEDMDPDTLITSSVLDMRVPGKAGKTGKKEDGKIQTMGMYSRDTPFARILKLQDALYKTQGRIAAVAGALRAAEEADRRMELERQRLELLRIRATGEVPEGGDEDGSIHQ
;
A
#
# COMPACT_ATOMS: atom_id res chain seq x y z
N ASP A 1 -7.36 -11.93 3.52
CA ASP A 1 -6.79 -10.58 3.72
C ASP A 1 -6.99 -9.60 2.54
N GLY A 2 -7.61 -10.02 1.42
CA GLY A 2 -7.82 -9.19 0.23
C GLY A 2 -9.01 -8.22 0.27
N ALA A 3 -9.91 -8.32 1.25
CA ALA A 3 -11.14 -7.51 1.28
C ALA A 3 -10.88 -6.02 1.56
N TYR A 4 -9.85 -5.69 2.33
CA TYR A 4 -9.47 -4.30 2.61
C TYR A 4 -8.81 -3.61 1.40
N SER A 5 -8.14 -4.35 0.54
CA SER A 5 -7.50 -3.79 -0.65
C SER A 5 -8.52 -3.31 -1.69
N ARG A 6 -9.63 -4.05 -1.91
CA ARG A 6 -10.66 -3.68 -2.89
C ARG A 6 -11.40 -2.40 -2.54
N ILE A 7 -11.82 -2.23 -1.28
CA ILE A 7 -12.52 -1.02 -0.82
C ILE A 7 -11.63 0.22 -0.94
N PHE A 8 -10.32 0.03 -0.81
CA PHE A 8 -9.35 1.10 -0.93
C PHE A 8 -9.15 1.54 -2.39
N PHE A 9 -9.03 0.57 -3.30
CA PHE A 9 -8.87 0.83 -4.74
C PHE A 9 -10.07 1.55 -5.37
N ASP A 10 -11.28 1.21 -4.96
CA ASP A 10 -12.50 1.81 -5.52
C ASP A 10 -12.67 3.29 -5.17
N LYS A 11 -12.01 3.76 -4.10
CA LYS A 11 -12.04 5.15 -3.64
C LYS A 11 -10.87 6.01 -4.14
N LEU A 12 -9.91 5.42 -4.86
CA LEU A 12 -8.78 6.16 -5.40
C LEU A 12 -9.21 7.02 -6.60
N THR A 13 -8.69 8.24 -6.62
CA THR A 13 -8.80 9.11 -7.81
C THR A 13 -8.05 8.50 -9.00
N PRO A 14 -8.36 8.89 -10.24
CA PRO A 14 -7.62 8.42 -11.42
C PRO A 14 -6.11 8.64 -11.34
N ALA A 15 -5.65 9.75 -10.75
CA ALA A 15 -4.25 10.04 -10.54
C ALA A 15 -3.60 9.10 -9.52
N GLU A 16 -4.31 8.76 -8.44
CA GLU A 16 -3.87 7.78 -7.45
C GLU A 16 -3.81 6.36 -8.03
N ARG A 17 -4.70 6.00 -8.96
CA ARG A 17 -4.67 4.71 -9.67
C ARG A 17 -3.45 4.59 -10.59
N GLY A 18 -3.09 5.66 -11.31
CA GLY A 18 -1.92 5.67 -12.18
C GLY A 18 -0.62 5.31 -11.45
N THR A 19 -0.48 5.69 -10.17
CA THR A 19 0.67 5.30 -9.35
C THR A 19 0.77 3.79 -9.08
N PHE A 20 -0.33 3.03 -9.25
CA PHE A 20 -0.30 1.57 -9.11
C PHE A 20 0.02 0.86 -10.44
N ASP A 21 -0.39 1.44 -11.57
CA ASP A 21 -0.20 0.83 -12.89
C ASP A 21 1.26 0.92 -13.37
N ASP A 22 2.00 1.93 -12.92
CA ASP A 22 3.41 2.17 -13.21
C ASP A 22 4.37 1.50 -12.21
N ALA A 23 3.96 0.40 -11.56
CA ALA A 23 4.78 -0.27 -10.54
C ALA A 23 6.13 -0.74 -11.11
N PRO A 24 7.25 -0.15 -10.66
CA PRO A 24 8.58 -0.52 -11.15
C PRO A 24 8.92 -1.96 -10.74
N ARG A 25 9.62 -2.66 -11.63
CA ARG A 25 9.91 -4.10 -11.46
C ARG A 25 11.22 -4.39 -10.72
N ASN A 26 12.03 -3.37 -10.38
CA ASN A 26 13.39 -3.54 -9.88
C ASN A 26 13.71 -2.73 -8.62
N GLY A 27 14.31 -3.40 -7.64
CA GLY A 27 15.18 -2.89 -6.58
C GLY A 27 14.71 -1.64 -5.83
N VAL A 28 15.50 -0.59 -5.89
CA VAL A 28 15.29 0.68 -5.17
C VAL A 28 14.00 1.38 -5.61
N GLU A 29 13.71 1.38 -6.92
CA GLU A 29 12.50 2.00 -7.46
C GLU A 29 11.23 1.32 -6.94
N ALA A 30 11.23 -0.01 -6.82
CA ALA A 30 10.11 -0.75 -6.24
C ALA A 30 9.88 -0.39 -4.77
N LEU A 31 10.96 -0.25 -4.00
CA LEU A 31 10.89 0.19 -2.61
C LEU A 31 10.40 1.64 -2.48
N GLN A 32 10.82 2.54 -3.37
CA GLN A 32 10.35 3.93 -3.40
C GLN A 32 8.85 3.99 -3.74
N HIS A 33 8.41 3.19 -4.69
CA HIS A 33 7.01 3.06 -5.05
C HIS A 33 6.18 2.51 -3.86
N GLU A 34 6.62 1.41 -3.22
CA GLU A 34 5.98 0.88 -2.02
C GLU A 34 5.89 1.92 -0.91
N MET A 35 6.95 2.72 -0.70
CA MET A 35 6.96 3.82 0.26
C MET A 35 5.88 4.86 -0.06
N GLY A 36 5.73 5.23 -1.32
CA GLY A 36 4.68 6.17 -1.78
C GLY A 36 3.27 5.65 -1.47
N LEU A 37 3.02 4.37 -1.78
CA LEU A 37 1.74 3.72 -1.49
C LEU A 37 1.42 3.65 0.00
N LEU A 38 2.41 3.33 0.82
CA LEU A 38 2.25 3.28 2.28
C LEU A 38 1.96 4.65 2.87
N LYS A 39 2.62 5.71 2.40
CA LYS A 39 2.33 7.09 2.81
C LYS A 39 0.93 7.53 2.40
N LEU A 40 0.49 7.19 1.18
CA LEU A 40 -0.87 7.46 0.75
C LEU A 40 -1.89 6.75 1.65
N ARG A 41 -1.63 5.49 1.99
CA ARG A 41 -2.47 4.72 2.92
C ARG A 41 -2.52 5.36 4.31
N GLU A 42 -1.38 5.82 4.83
CA GLU A 42 -1.29 6.54 6.10
C GLU A 42 -2.18 7.78 6.10
N LEU A 43 -2.09 8.62 5.05
CA LEU A 43 -2.92 9.81 4.90
C LEU A 43 -4.41 9.47 4.89
N LYS A 44 -4.82 8.45 4.13
CA LYS A 44 -6.22 8.02 4.07
C LYS A 44 -6.76 7.49 5.41
N ILE A 45 -5.91 6.83 6.19
CA ILE A 45 -6.29 6.41 7.55
C ILE A 45 -6.48 7.62 8.47
N LEU A 46 -5.57 8.60 8.41
CA LEU A 46 -5.65 9.83 9.21
C LEU A 46 -6.88 10.67 8.84
N GLU A 47 -7.18 10.82 7.55
CA GLU A 47 -8.40 11.48 7.08
C GLU A 47 -9.65 10.80 7.64
N LYS A 48 -9.66 9.46 7.66
CA LYS A 48 -10.80 8.70 8.16
C LYS A 48 -10.94 8.76 9.67
N ILE A 49 -9.83 8.80 10.42
CA ILE A 49 -9.84 9.03 11.87
C ILE A 49 -10.48 10.38 12.16
N LYS A 50 -10.02 11.43 11.49
CA LYS A 50 -10.57 12.78 11.65
C LYS A 50 -12.07 12.84 11.33
N GLU A 51 -12.51 12.19 10.26
CA GLU A 51 -13.94 12.09 9.93
C GLU A 51 -14.76 11.49 11.07
N TYR A 52 -14.24 10.46 11.77
CA TYR A 52 -14.93 9.86 12.90
C TYR A 52 -14.80 10.67 14.18
N GLU A 53 -13.74 11.44 14.38
CA GLU A 53 -13.59 12.37 15.51
C GLU A 53 -14.61 13.53 15.42
N ASP A 54 -14.94 13.96 14.21
CA ASP A 54 -15.91 15.02 13.95
C ASP A 54 -17.38 14.53 14.02
N MET A 55 -17.61 13.20 14.17
CA MET A 55 -18.95 12.62 14.32
C MET A 55 -19.47 12.69 15.76
N ASP A 56 -20.79 12.75 15.88
CA ASP A 56 -21.45 12.62 17.18
C ASP A 56 -21.08 11.24 17.81
N PRO A 57 -20.57 11.23 19.06
CA PRO A 57 -20.15 10.01 19.76
C PRO A 57 -21.24 8.93 19.85
N ASP A 58 -22.51 9.33 19.89
CA ASP A 58 -23.65 8.43 20.01
C ASP A 58 -24.11 7.85 18.66
N THR A 59 -23.47 8.26 17.56
CA THR A 59 -23.76 7.74 16.21
C THR A 59 -23.40 6.26 16.11
N LEU A 60 -24.37 5.44 15.67
CA LEU A 60 -24.14 4.02 15.40
C LEU A 60 -23.87 3.78 13.91
N ILE A 61 -22.66 3.30 13.62
CA ILE A 61 -22.19 3.05 12.27
C ILE A 61 -22.32 1.55 11.96
N THR A 62 -23.04 1.19 10.88
CA THR A 62 -23.12 -0.19 10.45
C THR A 62 -21.75 -0.70 10.00
N SER A 63 -21.22 -1.72 10.69
CA SER A 63 -19.90 -2.29 10.41
C SER A 63 -19.93 -3.49 9.50
N SER A 64 -21.00 -4.30 9.61
CA SER A 64 -21.22 -5.45 8.73
C SER A 64 -22.70 -5.75 8.59
N VAL A 65 -23.05 -6.28 7.43
CA VAL A 65 -24.38 -6.81 7.14
C VAL A 65 -24.19 -8.26 6.73
N LEU A 66 -24.79 -9.19 7.46
CA LEU A 66 -24.77 -10.60 7.13
C LEU A 66 -26.19 -11.03 6.75
N ASP A 67 -26.42 -11.27 5.47
CA ASP A 67 -27.67 -11.82 4.99
C ASP A 67 -27.61 -13.36 5.05
N MET A 68 -28.29 -13.93 6.04
CA MET A 68 -28.45 -15.38 6.12
C MET A 68 -29.79 -15.79 5.48
N ARG A 69 -29.68 -16.62 4.47
CA ARG A 69 -30.85 -17.29 3.89
C ARG A 69 -31.17 -18.54 4.74
N VAL A 70 -32.25 -18.48 5.51
CA VAL A 70 -32.70 -19.63 6.29
C VAL A 70 -33.68 -20.41 5.42
N PRO A 71 -33.42 -21.70 5.13
CA PRO A 71 -34.38 -22.52 4.39
C PRO A 71 -35.68 -22.64 5.23
N GLY A 72 -36.78 -22.27 4.63
CA GLY A 72 -38.10 -22.43 5.26
C GLY A 72 -38.32 -23.88 5.70
N LYS A 73 -38.91 -24.09 6.89
CA LYS A 73 -39.27 -25.41 7.38
C LYS A 73 -40.27 -26.02 6.37
N ALA A 74 -39.91 -27.17 5.79
CA ALA A 74 -40.85 -27.94 4.98
C ALA A 74 -42.06 -28.31 5.85
N GLY A 75 -43.21 -27.85 5.44
CA GLY A 75 -44.48 -28.23 6.09
C GLY A 75 -44.65 -29.74 6.04
N LYS A 76 -45.27 -30.33 7.09
CA LYS A 76 -45.50 -31.78 7.26
C LYS A 76 -46.34 -32.46 6.17
N THR A 77 -46.75 -31.78 5.14
CA THR A 77 -47.66 -32.27 4.07
C THR A 77 -47.00 -32.36 2.72
N GLY A 78 -45.82 -32.94 2.57
CA GLY A 78 -45.27 -33.49 1.31
C GLY A 78 -45.37 -32.68 0.00
N LYS A 79 -46.06 -31.56 -0.05
CA LYS A 79 -46.09 -30.62 -1.17
C LYS A 79 -44.94 -29.64 -0.99
N LYS A 80 -44.02 -29.61 -1.95
CA LYS A 80 -43.04 -28.56 -2.11
C LYS A 80 -43.79 -27.24 -2.35
N GLU A 81 -44.23 -26.57 -1.28
CA GLU A 81 -44.47 -25.14 -1.36
C GLU A 81 -43.13 -24.49 -1.49
N ASP A 82 -42.95 -23.63 -2.49
CA ASP A 82 -41.80 -22.78 -2.65
C ASP A 82 -41.54 -22.06 -1.32
N GLY A 83 -40.60 -22.61 -0.55
CA GLY A 83 -40.31 -22.14 0.81
C GLY A 83 -39.98 -20.68 0.74
N LYS A 84 -40.79 -19.83 1.36
CA LYS A 84 -40.49 -18.41 1.53
C LYS A 84 -39.12 -18.33 2.17
N ILE A 85 -38.12 -17.87 1.40
CA ILE A 85 -36.76 -17.61 1.89
C ILE A 85 -36.89 -16.49 2.90
N GLN A 86 -36.78 -16.80 4.19
CA GLN A 86 -36.68 -15.79 5.22
C GLN A 86 -35.22 -15.26 5.21
N THR A 87 -35.07 -14.03 4.80
CA THR A 87 -33.79 -13.33 4.91
C THR A 87 -33.69 -12.79 6.34
N MET A 88 -32.73 -13.30 7.09
CA MET A 88 -32.40 -12.78 8.42
C MET A 88 -31.15 -11.92 8.29
N GLY A 89 -31.32 -10.59 8.36
CA GLY A 89 -30.21 -9.66 8.35
C GLY A 89 -29.63 -9.52 9.76
N MET A 90 -28.35 -9.84 9.94
CA MET A 90 -27.61 -9.49 11.15
C MET A 90 -26.79 -8.22 10.88
N TYR A 91 -27.04 -7.20 11.69
CA TYR A 91 -26.32 -5.93 11.60
C TYR A 91 -25.38 -5.82 12.78
N SER A 92 -24.09 -5.66 12.52
CA SER A 92 -23.12 -5.24 13.54
C SER A 92 -22.93 -3.72 13.47
N ARG A 93 -23.04 -3.05 14.59
CA ARG A 93 -22.89 -1.59 14.70
C ARG A 93 -21.71 -1.28 15.60
N ASP A 94 -20.90 -0.32 15.15
CA ASP A 94 -19.75 0.21 15.90
C ASP A 94 -20.02 1.69 16.24
N THR A 95 -19.49 2.15 17.37
CA THR A 95 -19.39 3.59 17.66
C THR A 95 -18.22 4.22 16.89
N PRO A 96 -18.23 5.55 16.66
CA PRO A 96 -17.08 6.26 16.09
C PRO A 96 -15.78 5.95 16.82
N PHE A 97 -15.80 5.91 18.15
CA PHE A 97 -14.65 5.57 18.98
C PHE A 97 -14.10 4.17 18.69
N ALA A 98 -14.97 3.15 18.57
CA ALA A 98 -14.53 1.80 18.23
C ALA A 98 -13.90 1.73 16.82
N ARG A 99 -14.38 2.55 15.89
CA ARG A 99 -13.79 2.70 14.55
C ARG A 99 -12.43 3.36 14.58
N ILE A 100 -12.28 4.44 15.37
CA ILE A 100 -11.00 5.12 15.58
C ILE A 100 -9.96 4.14 16.11
N LEU A 101 -10.27 3.34 17.13
CA LEU A 101 -9.33 2.35 17.66
C LEU A 101 -8.86 1.34 16.61
N LYS A 102 -9.78 0.83 15.77
CA LYS A 102 -9.42 -0.07 14.65
C LYS A 102 -8.52 0.61 13.62
N LEU A 103 -8.78 1.89 13.34
CA LEU A 103 -7.96 2.67 12.40
C LEU A 103 -6.58 3.01 12.98
N GLN A 104 -6.49 3.29 14.29
CA GLN A 104 -5.21 3.50 14.96
C GLN A 104 -4.34 2.25 14.95
N ASP A 105 -4.91 1.05 15.13
CA ASP A 105 -4.17 -0.21 14.95
C ASP A 105 -3.66 -0.38 13.51
N ALA A 106 -4.50 -0.08 12.51
CA ALA A 106 -4.11 -0.09 11.11
C ALA A 106 -3.03 0.95 10.79
N LEU A 107 -3.11 2.13 11.38
CA LEU A 107 -2.10 3.20 11.28
C LEU A 107 -0.76 2.73 11.83
N TYR A 108 -0.74 2.19 13.04
CA TYR A 108 0.47 1.67 13.67
C TYR A 108 1.16 0.60 12.81
N LYS A 109 0.39 -0.35 12.27
CA LYS A 109 0.91 -1.38 11.34
C LYS A 109 1.49 -0.76 10.06
N THR A 110 0.83 0.26 9.52
CA THR A 110 1.29 0.96 8.32
C THR A 110 2.59 1.70 8.59
N GLN A 111 2.71 2.39 9.73
CA GLN A 111 3.94 3.09 10.14
C GLN A 111 5.10 2.12 10.38
N GLY A 112 4.85 0.95 10.99
CA GLY A 112 5.84 -0.10 11.12
C GLY A 112 6.36 -0.59 9.76
N ARG A 113 5.47 -0.74 8.76
CA ARG A 113 5.87 -1.10 7.40
C ARG A 113 6.65 0.01 6.71
N ILE A 114 6.27 1.28 6.87
CA ILE A 114 7.02 2.44 6.38
C ILE A 114 8.45 2.44 6.92
N ALA A 115 8.62 2.21 8.22
CA ALA A 115 9.95 2.13 8.85
C ALA A 115 10.79 0.99 8.27
N ALA A 116 10.20 -0.18 8.03
CA ALA A 116 10.87 -1.33 7.44
C ALA A 116 11.32 -1.05 5.99
N VAL A 117 10.45 -0.45 5.17
CA VAL A 117 10.78 -0.08 3.77
C VAL A 117 11.85 1.01 3.74
N ALA A 118 11.80 2.00 4.64
CA ALA A 118 12.85 3.01 4.76
C ALA A 118 14.21 2.40 5.13
N GLY A 119 14.24 1.40 6.01
CA GLY A 119 15.45 0.63 6.33
C GLY A 119 16.00 -0.11 5.11
N ALA A 120 15.12 -0.79 4.35
CA ALA A 120 15.50 -1.49 3.14
C ALA A 120 16.04 -0.56 2.05
N LEU A 121 15.45 0.62 1.87
CA LEU A 121 15.93 1.66 0.96
C LEU A 121 17.34 2.09 1.29
N ARG A 122 17.62 2.44 2.56
CA ARG A 122 18.96 2.82 3.00
C ARG A 122 19.99 1.73 2.76
N ALA A 123 19.62 0.46 3.06
CA ALA A 123 20.51 -0.67 2.83
C ALA A 123 20.82 -0.87 1.34
N ALA A 124 19.83 -0.70 0.45
CA ALA A 124 20.02 -0.78 -0.98
C ALA A 124 20.93 0.36 -1.50
N GLU A 125 20.67 1.60 -1.09
CA GLU A 125 21.51 2.76 -1.45
C GLU A 125 22.96 2.62 -0.97
N GLU A 126 23.16 2.05 0.23
CA GLU A 126 24.51 1.77 0.74
C GLU A 126 25.20 0.66 -0.07
N ALA A 127 24.48 -0.37 -0.48
CA ALA A 127 25.00 -1.44 -1.33
C ALA A 127 25.44 -0.89 -2.69
N ASP A 128 24.63 -0.05 -3.32
CA ASP A 128 24.95 0.58 -4.60
C ASP A 128 26.20 1.47 -4.48
N ARG A 129 26.31 2.26 -3.41
CA ARG A 129 27.51 3.06 -3.16
C ARG A 129 28.77 2.21 -2.98
N ARG A 130 28.67 1.07 -2.27
CA ARG A 130 29.80 0.14 -2.10
C ARG A 130 30.21 -0.47 -3.44
N MET A 131 29.26 -0.89 -4.25
CA MET A 131 29.55 -1.42 -5.58
C MET A 131 30.22 -0.39 -6.49
N GLU A 132 29.77 0.87 -6.47
CA GLU A 132 30.39 1.94 -7.24
C GLU A 132 31.83 2.22 -6.78
N LEU A 133 32.08 2.27 -5.46
CA LEU A 133 33.43 2.41 -4.92
C LEU A 133 34.35 1.23 -5.31
N GLU A 134 33.87 0.01 -5.27
CA GLU A 134 34.63 -1.17 -5.72
C GLU A 134 34.92 -1.11 -7.22
N ARG A 135 33.98 -0.67 -8.03
CA ARG A 135 34.18 -0.46 -9.46
C ARG A 135 35.26 0.57 -9.73
N GLN A 136 35.25 1.71 -9.05
CA GLN A 136 36.26 2.74 -9.16
C GLN A 136 37.64 2.23 -8.71
N ARG A 137 37.67 1.44 -7.63
CA ARG A 137 38.90 0.80 -7.15
C ARG A 137 39.52 -0.16 -8.19
N LEU A 138 38.68 -1.00 -8.79
CA LEU A 138 39.10 -1.91 -9.84
C LEU A 138 39.61 -1.17 -11.08
N GLU A 139 38.95 -0.09 -11.44
CA GLU A 139 39.40 0.76 -12.57
C GLU A 139 40.77 1.40 -12.30
N LEU A 140 40.97 1.92 -11.10
CA LEU A 140 42.30 2.45 -10.69
C LEU A 140 43.38 1.35 -10.70
N LEU A 141 43.07 0.13 -10.28
CA LEU A 141 44.01 -0.98 -10.33
C LEU A 141 44.34 -1.37 -11.79
N ARG A 142 43.33 -1.35 -12.69
CA ARG A 142 43.50 -1.57 -14.11
C ARG A 142 44.44 -0.52 -14.72
N ILE A 143 44.20 0.76 -14.50
CA ILE A 143 45.05 1.88 -14.98
C ILE A 143 46.51 1.70 -14.49
N ARG A 144 46.70 1.31 -13.23
CA ARG A 144 48.04 1.05 -12.68
C ARG A 144 48.72 -0.15 -13.35
N ALA A 145 47.99 -1.17 -13.72
CA ALA A 145 48.53 -2.39 -14.30
C ALA A 145 48.84 -2.24 -15.80
N THR A 146 47.98 -1.50 -16.53
CA THR A 146 48.08 -1.37 -18.01
C THR A 146 48.73 -0.06 -18.45
N GLY A 147 48.77 0.98 -17.60
CA GLY A 147 49.18 2.32 -17.98
C GLY A 147 48.20 3.07 -18.91
N GLU A 148 47.10 2.42 -19.25
CA GLU A 148 46.03 2.98 -20.11
C GLU A 148 45.05 3.80 -19.27
N VAL A 149 45.13 5.13 -19.42
CA VAL A 149 44.06 6.02 -18.91
C VAL A 149 42.88 5.90 -19.88
N PRO A 150 41.65 5.63 -19.44
CA PRO A 150 40.50 5.67 -20.33
C PRO A 150 40.45 7.08 -20.93
N GLU A 151 40.42 7.16 -22.26
CA GLU A 151 40.17 8.42 -22.95
C GLU A 151 38.82 8.96 -22.49
N GLY A 152 38.87 10.00 -21.64
CA GLY A 152 37.68 10.74 -21.28
C GLY A 152 37.11 11.32 -22.55
N GLY A 153 35.85 10.98 -22.86
CA GLY A 153 35.16 11.56 -23.99
C GLY A 153 35.29 13.07 -23.96
N ASP A 154 36.01 13.60 -24.96
CA ASP A 154 36.12 15.03 -25.22
C ASP A 154 34.70 15.56 -25.43
N GLU A 155 34.11 16.11 -24.39
CA GLU A 155 33.00 17.04 -24.55
C GLU A 155 33.60 18.30 -25.20
N ASP A 156 33.38 18.31 -26.50
CA ASP A 156 33.71 19.35 -27.46
C ASP A 156 33.28 20.74 -26.94
N GLY A 157 34.19 21.41 -26.25
CA GLY A 157 34.04 22.80 -25.82
C GLY A 157 34.20 23.73 -27.01
N SER A 158 33.32 23.72 -27.97
CA SER A 158 33.26 24.72 -29.02
C SER A 158 32.86 26.09 -28.46
N ILE A 159 33.83 26.81 -27.95
CA ILE A 159 33.68 28.25 -27.68
C ILE A 159 33.79 28.98 -29.03
N HIS A 160 32.64 29.34 -29.60
CA HIS A 160 32.59 30.32 -30.64
C HIS A 160 32.77 31.74 -30.08
N GLN A 161 33.86 32.37 -30.53
CA GLN A 161 34.08 33.80 -30.44
C GLN A 161 33.02 34.59 -31.20
#